data_89b7fc4d15d6e3acd7d74bd97b1d9ea7
#
_entry.id   89b7fc4d15d6e3acd7d74bd97b1d9ea7
#
_cell.length_a   1.000
_cell.length_b   1.000
_cell.length_c   1.000
_cell.angle_alpha   90.00
_cell.angle_beta   90.00
_cell.angle_gamma   90.00
#
_symmetry.space_group_name_H-M   'P 1'
#
loop_
_entity.id
_entity.type
_entity.pdbx_description
1 polymer ?
#
loop_
_entity_poly.entity_id
_entity_poly.type
_entity_poly.pdbx_seq_one_letter_code
_entity_poly.pdbx_strand_id
1 'polypeptide(L)'
;DPERIRLFAELQARLATESFKSVPAPPVSELENRAFWESYFSNFIEGTRFTVEEARELVSDSAAARNLTRKRPQDAHDIMETYRLIVDENISAEVPATGEGLLELLKRRHARMMASRSDVQPGVFKVKNNEVGSRIFVAPEMVPETLIRGWQMAKNLPAGIARAIFLLFVVAEVHPFSDGNGRISRLGMNAELES
;
A
#
# COMPACT_ATOMS: atom_id res chain seq x y z
N ASP A 1 2.66 -13.00 15.51
CA ASP A 1 4.13 -13.17 15.45
C ASP A 1 4.79 -12.35 16.56
N PRO A 2 5.32 -12.99 17.62
CA PRO A 2 5.87 -12.27 18.77
C PRO A 2 7.11 -11.42 18.45
N GLU A 3 7.93 -11.85 17.50
CA GLU A 3 9.12 -11.10 17.10
C GLU A 3 8.73 -9.80 16.41
N ARG A 4 7.76 -9.84 15.51
CA ARG A 4 7.24 -8.64 14.84
C ARG A 4 6.56 -7.69 15.82
N ILE A 5 5.82 -8.22 16.80
CA ILE A 5 5.20 -7.38 17.84
C ILE A 5 6.25 -6.65 18.68
N ARG A 6 7.41 -7.27 18.97
CA ARG A 6 8.52 -6.55 19.64
C ARG A 6 9.07 -5.41 18.77
N LEU A 7 9.32 -5.67 17.49
CA LEU A 7 9.77 -4.63 16.55
C LEU A 7 8.77 -3.48 16.46
N PHE A 8 7.47 -3.79 16.42
CA PHE A 8 6.42 -2.78 16.42
C PHE A 8 6.45 -1.95 17.70
N ALA A 9 6.65 -2.57 18.88
CA ALA A 9 6.75 -1.85 20.15
C ALA A 9 7.94 -0.90 20.19
N GLU A 10 9.08 -1.33 19.68
CA GLU A 10 10.29 -0.48 19.60
C GLU A 10 10.08 0.72 18.67
N LEU A 11 9.51 0.51 17.49
CA LEU A 11 9.20 1.59 16.56
C LEU A 11 8.15 2.54 17.15
N GLN A 12 7.06 2.01 17.74
CA GLN A 12 6.03 2.81 18.37
C GLN A 12 6.62 3.72 19.47
N ALA A 13 7.46 3.18 20.34
CA ALA A 13 8.11 3.96 21.40
C ALA A 13 8.96 5.10 20.86
N ARG A 14 9.69 4.88 19.76
CA ARG A 14 10.47 5.93 19.10
C ARG A 14 9.57 6.98 18.47
N LEU A 15 8.57 6.58 17.69
CA LEU A 15 7.66 7.51 17.02
C LEU A 15 6.82 8.33 18.00
N ALA A 16 6.52 7.80 19.19
CA ALA A 16 5.79 8.51 20.23
C ALA A 16 6.59 9.69 20.84
N THR A 17 7.92 9.67 20.72
CA THR A 17 8.81 10.73 21.23
C THR A 17 9.24 11.72 20.15
N GLU A 18 8.99 11.43 18.88
CA GLU A 18 9.36 12.30 17.78
C GLU A 18 8.33 13.42 17.55
N SER A 19 8.82 14.57 17.15
CA SER A 19 8.01 15.73 16.79
C SER A 19 8.02 15.91 15.27
N PHE A 20 6.88 15.72 14.64
CA PHE A 20 6.72 15.91 13.21
C PHE A 20 6.05 17.25 12.90
N LYS A 21 6.59 17.98 11.94
CA LYS A 21 5.92 19.18 11.43
C LYS A 21 4.73 18.77 10.57
N SER A 22 3.56 19.31 10.87
CA SER A 22 2.40 19.18 9.99
C SER A 22 2.68 19.91 8.67
N VAL A 23 2.37 19.23 7.57
CA VAL A 23 2.39 19.82 6.23
C VAL A 23 0.93 19.86 5.77
N PRO A 24 0.44 21.02 5.29
CA PRO A 24 -0.92 21.10 4.76
C PRO A 24 -1.14 20.07 3.65
N ALA A 25 -2.30 19.43 3.66
CA ALA A 25 -2.68 18.56 2.54
C ALA A 25 -2.70 19.37 1.23
N PRO A 26 -2.23 18.80 0.12
CA PRO A 26 -2.33 19.45 -1.17
C PRO A 26 -3.80 19.68 -1.54
N PRO A 27 -4.10 20.73 -2.34
CA PRO A 27 -5.47 21.01 -2.74
C PRO A 27 -6.05 19.88 -3.61
N VAL A 28 -7.35 19.67 -3.53
CA VAL A 28 -8.07 18.63 -4.30
C VAL A 28 -7.80 18.75 -5.81
N SER A 29 -7.60 19.98 -6.33
CA SER A 29 -7.23 20.22 -7.73
C SER A 29 -5.91 19.54 -8.16
N GLU A 30 -5.08 19.11 -7.23
CA GLU A 30 -3.84 18.40 -7.50
C GLU A 30 -3.96 16.88 -7.37
N LEU A 31 -5.15 16.36 -7.03
CA LEU A 31 -5.36 14.95 -6.78
C LEU A 31 -4.89 14.06 -7.93
N GLU A 32 -5.29 14.36 -9.17
CA GLU A 32 -4.91 13.56 -10.34
C GLU A 32 -3.39 13.55 -10.56
N ASN A 33 -2.74 14.70 -10.38
CA ASN A 33 -1.29 14.80 -10.52
C ASN A 33 -0.57 14.03 -9.40
N ARG A 34 -1.06 14.13 -8.17
CA ARG A 34 -0.55 13.37 -7.04
C ARG A 34 -0.74 11.87 -7.25
N ALA A 35 -1.95 11.44 -7.60
CA ALA A 35 -2.27 10.03 -7.88
C ALA A 35 -1.38 9.46 -8.99
N PHE A 36 -1.08 10.27 -10.03
CA PHE A 36 -0.15 9.88 -11.07
C PHE A 36 1.25 9.59 -10.49
N TRP A 37 1.83 10.52 -9.72
CA TRP A 37 3.16 10.35 -9.17
C TRP A 37 3.24 9.22 -8.15
N GLU A 38 2.24 9.08 -7.31
CA GLU A 38 2.16 7.97 -6.36
C GLU A 38 2.10 6.61 -7.06
N SER A 39 1.24 6.46 -8.07
CA SER A 39 1.15 5.22 -8.84
C SER A 39 2.44 4.94 -9.61
N TYR A 40 3.04 5.95 -10.25
CA TYR A 40 4.27 5.82 -11.00
C TYR A 40 5.43 5.36 -10.12
N PHE A 41 5.74 6.10 -9.04
CA PHE A 41 6.86 5.76 -8.17
C PHE A 41 6.63 4.46 -7.39
N SER A 42 5.40 4.20 -6.96
CA SER A 42 5.08 2.95 -6.26
C SER A 42 5.34 1.73 -7.13
N ASN A 43 4.98 1.78 -8.41
CA ASN A 43 5.25 0.69 -9.34
C ASN A 43 6.73 0.66 -9.82
N PHE A 44 7.37 1.83 -9.96
CA PHE A 44 8.79 1.91 -10.28
C PHE A 44 9.68 1.22 -9.24
N ILE A 45 9.36 1.39 -7.95
CA ILE A 45 10.05 0.71 -6.83
C ILE A 45 9.90 -0.82 -6.96
N GLU A 46 8.76 -1.31 -7.41
CA GLU A 46 8.49 -2.75 -7.61
C GLU A 46 9.09 -3.32 -8.93
N GLY A 47 9.80 -2.50 -9.68
CA GLY A 47 10.53 -2.96 -10.88
C GLY A 47 9.85 -2.63 -12.20
N THR A 48 8.65 -2.05 -12.21
CA THR A 48 8.00 -1.58 -13.44
C THR A 48 8.82 -0.47 -14.09
N ARG A 49 9.07 -0.58 -15.37
CA ARG A 49 9.93 0.35 -16.13
C ARG A 49 9.19 0.93 -17.33
N PHE A 50 8.50 2.06 -17.09
CA PHE A 50 7.97 2.95 -18.12
C PHE A 50 8.64 4.31 -17.98
N THR A 51 8.74 5.08 -19.06
CA THR A 51 9.08 6.50 -18.94
C THR A 51 7.90 7.24 -18.32
N VAL A 52 8.12 8.47 -17.86
CA VAL A 52 7.05 9.31 -17.31
C VAL A 52 5.97 9.58 -18.37
N GLU A 53 6.39 9.80 -19.61
CA GLU A 53 5.51 10.04 -20.75
C GLU A 53 4.65 8.80 -21.05
N GLU A 54 5.25 7.61 -21.13
CA GLU A 54 4.53 6.35 -21.33
C GLU A 54 3.53 6.10 -20.22
N ALA A 55 3.91 6.36 -18.97
CA ALA A 55 3.01 6.19 -17.82
C ALA A 55 1.83 7.19 -17.86
N ARG A 56 2.07 8.44 -18.28
CA ARG A 56 0.98 9.42 -18.50
C ARG A 56 0.01 8.99 -19.58
N GLU A 57 0.52 8.45 -20.68
CA GLU A 57 -0.34 7.87 -21.72
C GLU A 57 -1.21 6.73 -21.21
N LEU A 58 -0.64 5.85 -20.35
CA LEU A 58 -1.39 4.74 -19.75
C LEU A 58 -2.56 5.22 -18.89
N VAL A 59 -2.35 6.22 -18.02
CA VAL A 59 -3.41 6.71 -17.12
C VAL A 59 -4.43 7.60 -17.82
N SER A 60 -4.09 8.18 -18.99
CA SER A 60 -5.00 8.99 -19.80
C SER A 60 -5.95 8.16 -20.68
N ASP A 61 -5.81 6.83 -20.70
CA ASP A 61 -6.57 5.90 -21.54
C ASP A 61 -6.53 6.26 -23.05
N SER A 62 -5.39 6.75 -23.50
CA SER A 62 -5.16 7.19 -24.87
C SER A 62 -5.07 6.03 -25.88
N ALA A 63 -5.08 6.37 -27.17
CA ALA A 63 -4.79 5.39 -28.21
C ALA A 63 -3.37 4.78 -28.08
N ALA A 64 -2.40 5.56 -27.57
CA ALA A 64 -1.04 5.11 -27.28
C ALA A 64 -1.02 4.10 -26.12
N ALA A 65 -1.85 4.27 -25.10
CA ALA A 65 -2.01 3.35 -23.99
C ALA A 65 -2.28 1.91 -24.44
N ARG A 66 -3.15 1.74 -25.44
CA ARG A 66 -3.47 0.40 -25.99
C ARG A 66 -2.24 -0.32 -26.58
N ASN A 67 -1.33 0.41 -27.18
CA ASN A 67 -0.09 -0.17 -27.72
C ASN A 67 0.89 -0.54 -26.60
N LEU A 68 1.02 0.30 -25.59
CA LEU A 68 1.84 0.04 -24.41
C LEU A 68 1.33 -1.18 -23.64
N THR A 69 0.01 -1.25 -23.42
CA THR A 69 -0.65 -2.40 -22.75
C THR A 69 -0.43 -3.69 -23.53
N ARG A 70 -0.46 -3.67 -24.87
CA ARG A 70 -0.19 -4.86 -25.68
C ARG A 70 1.25 -5.36 -25.54
N LYS A 71 2.22 -4.43 -25.43
CA LYS A 71 3.65 -4.78 -25.31
C LYS A 71 4.02 -5.29 -23.93
N ARG A 72 3.48 -4.68 -22.88
CA ARG A 72 3.77 -4.99 -21.48
C ARG A 72 2.47 -4.97 -20.66
N PRO A 73 1.59 -5.98 -20.87
CA PRO A 73 0.23 -5.92 -20.33
C PRO A 73 0.20 -5.86 -18.80
N GLN A 74 1.07 -6.63 -18.14
CA GLN A 74 1.11 -6.72 -16.69
C GLN A 74 1.54 -5.38 -16.06
N ASP A 75 2.68 -4.85 -16.50
CA ASP A 75 3.22 -3.59 -15.99
C ASP A 75 2.28 -2.40 -16.26
N ALA A 76 1.64 -2.39 -17.44
CA ALA A 76 0.67 -1.35 -17.78
C ALA A 76 -0.55 -1.40 -16.87
N HIS A 77 -1.12 -2.58 -16.64
CA HIS A 77 -2.23 -2.75 -15.72
C HIS A 77 -1.87 -2.37 -14.29
N ASP A 78 -0.67 -2.72 -13.82
CA ASP A 78 -0.23 -2.36 -12.46
C ASP A 78 -0.24 -0.85 -12.23
N ILE A 79 0.26 -0.06 -13.19
CA ILE A 79 0.20 1.41 -13.11
C ILE A 79 -1.25 1.90 -13.16
N MET A 80 -2.02 1.45 -14.14
CA MET A 80 -3.40 1.89 -14.35
C MET A 80 -4.30 1.58 -13.16
N GLU A 81 -4.24 0.36 -12.61
CA GLU A 81 -5.08 -0.04 -11.48
C GLU A 81 -4.65 0.66 -10.18
N THR A 82 -3.35 0.85 -9.96
CA THR A 82 -2.86 1.65 -8.82
C THR A 82 -3.35 3.10 -8.92
N TYR A 83 -3.24 3.71 -10.11
CA TYR A 83 -3.74 5.08 -10.34
C TYR A 83 -5.24 5.20 -10.08
N ARG A 84 -6.04 4.31 -10.68
CA ARG A 84 -7.50 4.29 -10.52
C ARG A 84 -7.91 4.11 -9.05
N LEU A 85 -7.17 3.28 -8.32
CA LEU A 85 -7.43 3.06 -6.90
C LEU A 85 -7.16 4.33 -6.08
N ILE A 86 -6.10 5.06 -6.38
CA ILE A 86 -5.75 6.29 -5.66
C ILE A 86 -6.75 7.41 -5.96
N VAL A 87 -7.18 7.55 -7.23
CA VAL A 87 -8.20 8.55 -7.61
C VAL A 87 -9.57 8.24 -7.00
N ASP A 88 -9.87 6.97 -6.71
CA ASP A 88 -11.10 6.59 -6.01
C ASP A 88 -10.95 6.86 -4.50
N GLU A 89 -11.16 8.11 -4.09
CA GLU A 89 -11.01 8.57 -2.70
C GLU A 89 -11.86 7.77 -1.70
N ASN A 90 -12.99 7.20 -2.12
CA ASN A 90 -13.83 6.38 -1.24
C ASN A 90 -13.12 5.12 -0.75
N ILE A 91 -12.10 4.67 -1.47
CA ILE A 91 -11.32 3.48 -1.11
C ILE A 91 -9.92 3.87 -0.63
N SER A 92 -9.27 4.84 -1.30
CA SER A 92 -7.88 5.21 -1.00
C SER A 92 -7.73 5.99 0.30
N ALA A 93 -8.66 6.91 0.60
CA ALA A 93 -8.61 7.76 1.79
C ALA A 93 -9.25 7.11 3.04
N GLU A 94 -9.85 5.91 2.92
CA GLU A 94 -10.46 5.24 4.06
C GLU A 94 -9.43 4.83 5.11
N VAL A 95 -9.67 5.22 6.36
CA VAL A 95 -8.89 4.78 7.53
C VAL A 95 -9.76 3.87 8.39
N PRO A 96 -9.33 2.65 8.72
CA PRO A 96 -10.16 1.70 9.44
C PRO A 96 -10.36 2.10 10.90
N ALA A 97 -11.53 1.82 11.47
CA ALA A 97 -11.81 2.06 12.89
C ALA A 97 -11.25 0.96 13.81
N THR A 98 -11.17 -0.27 13.32
CA THR A 98 -10.76 -1.46 14.10
C THR A 98 -9.68 -2.27 13.37
N GLY A 99 -9.06 -3.21 14.09
CA GLY A 99 -8.09 -4.13 13.50
C GLY A 99 -8.72 -5.05 12.45
N GLU A 100 -9.93 -5.51 12.69
CA GLU A 100 -10.71 -6.30 11.72
C GLU A 100 -11.06 -5.46 10.49
N GLY A 101 -11.41 -4.19 10.70
CA GLY A 101 -11.61 -3.23 9.62
C GLY A 101 -10.35 -3.04 8.77
N LEU A 102 -9.16 -3.05 9.39
CA LEU A 102 -7.90 -3.02 8.66
C LEU A 102 -7.75 -4.25 7.74
N LEU A 103 -8.07 -5.45 8.24
CA LEU A 103 -7.98 -6.67 7.43
C LEU A 103 -8.86 -6.58 6.18
N GLU A 104 -10.10 -6.15 6.34
CA GLU A 104 -11.04 -6.03 5.24
C GLU A 104 -10.65 -4.90 4.26
N LEU A 105 -10.15 -3.79 4.77
CA LEU A 105 -9.67 -2.69 3.95
C LEU A 105 -8.44 -3.10 3.11
N LEU A 106 -7.48 -3.79 3.71
CA LEU A 106 -6.30 -4.30 2.99
C LEU A 106 -6.71 -5.27 1.88
N LYS A 107 -7.63 -6.20 2.15
CA LYS A 107 -8.14 -7.13 1.14
C LYS A 107 -8.85 -6.41 0.00
N ARG A 108 -9.72 -5.43 0.28
CA ARG A 108 -10.44 -4.65 -0.76
C ARG A 108 -9.46 -3.86 -1.63
N ARG A 109 -8.51 -3.16 -1.02
CA ARG A 109 -7.48 -2.41 -1.75
C ARG A 109 -6.63 -3.32 -2.61
N HIS A 110 -6.18 -4.44 -2.06
CA HIS A 110 -5.40 -5.42 -2.78
C HIS A 110 -6.18 -6.06 -3.94
N ALA A 111 -7.45 -6.44 -3.72
CA ALA A 111 -8.30 -6.99 -4.76
C ALA A 111 -8.44 -6.03 -5.95
N ARG A 112 -8.62 -4.74 -5.69
CA ARG A 112 -8.73 -3.70 -6.71
C ARG A 112 -7.41 -3.49 -7.45
N MET A 113 -6.33 -3.30 -6.70
CA MET A 113 -5.01 -3.01 -7.26
C MET A 113 -4.46 -4.16 -8.10
N MET A 114 -4.70 -5.40 -7.69
CA MET A 114 -4.17 -6.60 -8.33
C MET A 114 -5.20 -7.30 -9.23
N ALA A 115 -6.30 -6.62 -9.61
CA ALA A 115 -7.41 -7.23 -10.34
C ALA A 115 -6.99 -7.93 -11.66
N SER A 116 -5.93 -7.45 -12.31
CA SER A 116 -5.39 -8.04 -13.54
C SER A 116 -4.44 -9.24 -13.31
N ARG A 117 -4.09 -9.53 -12.06
CA ARG A 117 -3.14 -10.58 -11.67
C ARG A 117 -3.83 -11.72 -10.94
N SER A 118 -4.56 -12.56 -11.68
CA SER A 118 -5.28 -13.71 -11.09
C SER A 118 -4.35 -14.73 -10.39
N ASP A 119 -3.10 -14.82 -10.82
CA ASP A 119 -2.07 -15.70 -10.27
C ASP A 119 -1.69 -15.39 -8.80
N VAL A 120 -1.88 -14.14 -8.36
CA VAL A 120 -1.58 -13.72 -6.99
C VAL A 120 -2.81 -13.67 -6.07
N GLN A 121 -3.95 -14.18 -6.52
CA GLN A 121 -5.18 -14.24 -5.74
C GLN A 121 -5.60 -12.89 -5.15
N PRO A 122 -6.05 -11.91 -5.96
CA PRO A 122 -6.38 -10.57 -5.50
C PRO A 122 -7.35 -10.58 -4.30
N GLY A 123 -6.99 -9.85 -3.24
CA GLY A 123 -7.79 -9.74 -2.02
C GLY A 123 -7.68 -10.90 -1.04
N VAL A 124 -6.85 -11.90 -1.33
CA VAL A 124 -6.66 -13.07 -0.45
C VAL A 124 -5.30 -12.99 0.23
N PHE A 125 -5.28 -13.14 1.55
CA PHE A 125 -4.01 -13.26 2.27
C PHE A 125 -3.27 -14.52 1.84
N LYS A 126 -1.95 -14.45 1.87
CA LYS A 126 -1.06 -15.54 1.48
C LYS A 126 -1.37 -16.84 2.23
N VAL A 127 -1.22 -17.96 1.54
CA VAL A 127 -1.38 -19.31 2.11
C VAL A 127 -0.04 -20.06 2.24
N LYS A 128 1.04 -19.43 1.76
CA LYS A 128 2.41 -19.93 1.87
C LYS A 128 3.31 -18.81 2.38
N ASN A 129 4.40 -19.18 3.05
CA ASN A 129 5.42 -18.22 3.43
C ASN A 129 5.98 -17.55 2.18
N ASN A 130 6.22 -16.26 2.27
CA ASN A 130 7.04 -15.53 1.31
C ASN A 130 8.33 -15.08 1.99
N GLU A 131 9.37 -14.93 1.19
CA GLU A 131 10.70 -14.58 1.62
C GLU A 131 11.39 -13.66 0.60
N VAL A 132 12.31 -12.84 1.07
CA VAL A 132 13.19 -12.03 0.23
C VAL A 132 14.62 -12.23 0.73
N GLY A 133 15.45 -12.88 -0.09
CA GLY A 133 16.77 -13.30 0.31
C GLY A 133 16.71 -14.30 1.49
N SER A 134 17.31 -13.95 2.61
CA SER A 134 17.26 -14.75 3.86
C SER A 134 16.13 -14.34 4.82
N ARG A 135 15.36 -13.31 4.47
CA ARG A 135 14.30 -12.78 5.32
C ARG A 135 13.00 -13.53 5.07
N ILE A 136 12.49 -14.20 6.09
CA ILE A 136 11.18 -14.83 6.10
C ILE A 136 10.18 -13.87 6.76
N PHE A 137 9.03 -13.64 6.08
CA PHE A 137 7.95 -12.83 6.61
C PHE A 137 7.02 -13.63 7.53
N VAL A 138 6.04 -12.94 8.13
CA VAL A 138 5.08 -13.56 9.06
C VAL A 138 4.40 -14.76 8.42
N ALA A 139 4.30 -15.87 9.16
CA ALA A 139 3.64 -17.08 8.68
C ALA A 139 2.16 -16.83 8.39
N PRO A 140 1.57 -17.47 7.36
CA PRO A 140 0.20 -17.19 6.92
C PRO A 140 -0.84 -17.21 8.03
N GLU A 141 -0.78 -18.19 8.92
CA GLU A 141 -1.71 -18.35 10.04
C GLU A 141 -1.62 -17.23 11.08
N MET A 142 -0.49 -16.54 11.16
CA MET A 142 -0.27 -15.43 12.09
C MET A 142 -0.55 -14.06 11.48
N VAL A 143 -0.78 -13.97 10.16
CA VAL A 143 -1.00 -12.69 9.46
C VAL A 143 -2.15 -11.88 10.07
N PRO A 144 -3.38 -12.43 10.24
CA PRO A 144 -4.50 -11.62 10.72
C PRO A 144 -4.25 -11.04 12.11
N GLU A 145 -3.83 -11.87 13.06
CA GLU A 145 -3.60 -11.43 14.44
C GLU A 145 -2.44 -10.43 14.53
N THR A 146 -1.36 -10.62 13.77
CA THR A 146 -0.22 -9.69 13.78
C THR A 146 -0.62 -8.32 13.24
N LEU A 147 -1.44 -8.26 12.19
CA LEU A 147 -1.99 -7.01 11.65
C LEU A 147 -2.92 -6.32 12.65
N ILE A 148 -3.83 -7.06 13.29
CA ILE A 148 -4.75 -6.52 14.31
C ILE A 148 -3.96 -5.90 15.46
N ARG A 149 -2.95 -6.60 15.97
CA ARG A 149 -2.08 -6.07 17.04
C ARG A 149 -1.30 -4.85 16.58
N GLY A 150 -0.75 -4.86 15.37
CA GLY A 150 -0.10 -3.69 14.78
C GLY A 150 -1.04 -2.48 14.70
N TRP A 151 -2.28 -2.67 14.27
CA TRP A 151 -3.29 -1.62 14.25
C TRP A 151 -3.62 -1.06 15.64
N GLN A 152 -3.82 -1.93 16.63
CA GLN A 152 -4.04 -1.50 18.02
C GLN A 152 -2.91 -0.63 18.53
N MET A 153 -1.68 -0.95 18.17
CA MET A 153 -0.50 -0.15 18.53
C MET A 153 -0.46 1.18 17.76
N ALA A 154 -0.80 1.18 16.47
CA ALA A 154 -0.88 2.38 15.66
C ALA A 154 -1.84 3.42 16.24
N LYS A 155 -2.96 3.00 16.78
CA LYS A 155 -3.97 3.89 17.41
C LYS A 155 -3.44 4.66 18.63
N ASN A 156 -2.37 4.22 19.25
CA ASN A 156 -1.73 4.94 20.36
C ASN A 156 -0.77 6.04 19.86
N LEU A 157 -0.54 6.14 18.55
CA LEU A 157 0.24 7.20 17.94
C LEU A 157 -0.67 8.35 17.47
N PRO A 158 -0.15 9.59 17.46
CA PRO A 158 -0.87 10.69 16.83
C PRO A 158 -1.18 10.38 15.36
N ALA A 159 -2.35 10.82 14.90
CA ALA A 159 -2.69 10.79 13.46
C ALA A 159 -1.65 11.56 12.62
N GLY A 160 -1.54 11.23 11.37
CA GLY A 160 -0.57 11.84 10.46
C GLY A 160 0.76 11.07 10.40
N ILE A 161 1.89 11.78 10.34
CA ILE A 161 3.20 11.22 9.95
C ILE A 161 3.63 10.03 10.83
N ALA A 162 3.51 10.13 12.15
CA ALA A 162 3.93 9.06 13.05
C ALA A 162 3.18 7.76 12.79
N ARG A 163 1.84 7.84 12.72
CA ARG A 163 0.98 6.68 12.48
C ARG A 163 1.12 6.15 11.05
N ALA A 164 1.29 7.04 10.08
CA ALA A 164 1.54 6.67 8.68
C ALA A 164 2.83 5.85 8.51
N ILE A 165 3.95 6.30 9.09
CA ILE A 165 5.22 5.55 9.09
C ILE A 165 5.04 4.19 9.78
N PHE A 166 4.34 4.18 10.90
CA PHE A 166 4.12 2.95 11.67
C PHE A 166 3.30 1.93 10.87
N LEU A 167 2.22 2.37 10.23
CA LEU A 167 1.36 1.48 9.42
C LEU A 167 2.08 0.97 8.16
N LEU A 168 2.87 1.83 7.49
CA LEU A 168 3.75 1.39 6.41
C LEU A 168 4.62 0.22 6.87
N PHE A 169 5.29 0.39 8.02
CA PHE A 169 6.18 -0.63 8.58
C PHE A 169 5.44 -1.91 8.94
N VAL A 170 4.29 -1.81 9.63
CA VAL A 170 3.48 -2.98 10.01
C VAL A 170 3.10 -3.82 8.80
N VAL A 171 2.55 -3.20 7.76
CA VAL A 171 2.11 -3.93 6.56
C VAL A 171 3.30 -4.51 5.79
N ALA A 172 4.40 -3.77 5.68
CA ALA A 172 5.62 -4.23 5.02
C ALA A 172 6.26 -5.42 5.76
N GLU A 173 6.29 -5.39 7.11
CA GLU A 173 6.85 -6.47 7.92
C GLU A 173 5.99 -7.74 7.95
N VAL A 174 4.68 -7.57 8.02
CA VAL A 174 3.76 -8.72 8.00
C VAL A 174 3.74 -9.38 6.62
N HIS A 175 3.80 -8.57 5.57
CA HIS A 175 3.80 -9.04 4.17
C HIS A 175 2.61 -9.95 3.88
N PRO A 176 1.38 -9.44 4.03
CA PRO A 176 0.18 -10.28 4.15
C PRO A 176 -0.25 -10.99 2.86
N PHE A 177 0.18 -10.54 1.70
CA PHE A 177 -0.23 -11.09 0.40
C PHE A 177 0.92 -11.81 -0.29
N SER A 178 0.62 -12.58 -1.34
CA SER A 178 1.63 -13.25 -2.15
C SER A 178 2.49 -12.27 -2.98
N ASP A 179 1.91 -11.12 -3.40
CA ASP A 179 2.57 -10.02 -4.10
C ASP A 179 1.87 -8.69 -3.76
N GLY A 180 2.39 -7.55 -4.22
CA GLY A 180 1.77 -6.23 -4.06
C GLY A 180 1.86 -5.61 -2.67
N ASN A 181 2.57 -6.22 -1.72
CA ASN A 181 2.65 -5.76 -0.33
C ASN A 181 3.26 -4.37 -0.19
N GLY A 182 4.32 -4.07 -0.94
CA GLY A 182 4.95 -2.75 -0.94
C GLY A 182 3.99 -1.66 -1.42
N ARG A 183 3.25 -1.90 -2.50
CA ARG A 183 2.24 -0.96 -3.02
C ARG A 183 1.11 -0.71 -2.03
N ILE A 184 0.57 -1.77 -1.40
CA ILE A 184 -0.49 -1.67 -0.39
C ILE A 184 -0.01 -0.94 0.87
N SER A 185 1.22 -1.18 1.32
CA SER A 185 1.76 -0.50 2.50
C SER A 185 1.92 1.02 2.26
N ARG A 186 2.41 1.43 1.09
CA ARG A 186 2.52 2.85 0.70
C ARG A 186 1.15 3.51 0.55
N LEU A 187 0.18 2.83 -0.06
CA LEU A 187 -1.19 3.33 -0.15
C LEU A 187 -1.81 3.56 1.24
N GLY A 188 -1.60 2.62 2.17
CA GLY A 188 -2.06 2.78 3.56
C GLY A 188 -1.39 3.92 4.30
N MET A 189 -0.10 4.14 4.06
CA MET A 189 0.65 5.29 4.59
C MET A 189 0.06 6.61 4.07
N ASN A 190 -0.18 6.72 2.77
CA ASN A 190 -0.70 7.94 2.16
C ASN A 190 -2.10 8.27 2.65
N ALA A 191 -2.98 7.27 2.77
CA ALA A 191 -4.32 7.45 3.35
C ALA A 191 -4.27 8.03 4.77
N GLU A 192 -3.33 7.57 5.59
CA GLU A 192 -3.14 8.08 6.95
C GLU A 192 -2.58 9.51 6.98
N LEU A 193 -1.75 9.88 6.01
CA LEU A 193 -1.22 11.25 5.89
C LEU A 193 -2.30 12.27 5.51
N GLU A 194 -3.39 11.83 4.89
CA GLU A 194 -4.50 12.66 4.45
C GLU A 194 -5.64 12.74 5.48
N SER A 195 -5.63 11.86 6.49
CA SER A 195 -6.64 11.83 7.56
C SER A 195 -6.32 12.84 8.67
#